data_39091a08efd5c009ef2c4840eb577e3e
#
_entry.id   39091a08efd5c009ef2c4840eb577e3e
#
_cell.length_a   1.000
_cell.length_b   1.000
_cell.length_c   1.000
_cell.angle_alpha   90.00
_cell.angle_beta   90.00
_cell.angle_gamma   90.00
#
_symmetry.space_group_name_H-M   'P 1'
#
loop_
_entity.id
_entity.type
_entity.pdbx_description
1 polymer ?
#
loop_
_entity_poly.entity_id
_entity_poly.type
_entity_poly.pdbx_seq_one_letter_code
_entity_poly.pdbx_strand_id
1 'polypeptide(L)'
;MAHLSFAFTCRTVSAETTRRLAALPFSLDFRPLGGHVAGPRLVLVHGTPTLNTVYWTEDRSDDFCLRMAGVVGLQAGDVIAFGHTHKPWHRTVGGIHFVNTGSVGRPKDGDWRAGYVRLGLGEGTVQVDVVRVEYDVAAAAAAVRGAGLPEDFAEFLRTGGRAAPATDAPTA
;
A
#
# COMPACT_ATOMS: atom_id res chain seq x y z
N MET A 1 11.07 -16.98 -0.48
CA MET A 1 10.56 -16.28 0.71
C MET A 1 9.03 -16.09 0.70
N ALA A 2 8.41 -15.56 -0.35
CA ALA A 2 6.96 -15.33 -0.38
C ALA A 2 6.10 -16.59 -0.12
N HIS A 3 6.49 -17.77 -0.61
CA HIS A 3 5.73 -19.01 -0.40
C HIS A 3 5.75 -19.49 1.07
N LEU A 4 6.78 -19.17 1.86
CA LEU A 4 6.84 -19.54 3.28
C LEU A 4 5.82 -18.75 4.11
N SER A 5 5.73 -17.44 3.90
CA SER A 5 4.72 -16.62 4.58
C SER A 5 3.30 -16.96 4.13
N PHE A 6 3.11 -17.27 2.85
CA PHE A 6 1.82 -17.75 2.34
C PHE A 6 1.42 -19.08 2.99
N ALA A 7 2.31 -20.07 3.01
CA ALA A 7 2.06 -21.36 3.65
C ALA A 7 1.79 -21.23 5.16
N PHE A 8 2.49 -20.33 5.86
CA PHE A 8 2.22 -19.99 7.25
C PHE A 8 0.80 -19.41 7.40
N THR A 9 0.45 -18.42 6.61
CA THR A 9 -0.86 -17.79 6.62
C THR A 9 -1.97 -18.81 6.39
N CYS A 10 -1.84 -19.66 5.38
CA CYS A 10 -2.84 -20.72 5.09
C CYS A 10 -3.06 -21.69 6.26
N ARG A 11 -2.04 -21.94 7.08
CA ARG A 11 -2.16 -22.83 8.25
C ARG A 11 -2.75 -22.13 9.49
N THR A 12 -2.60 -20.81 9.60
CA THR A 12 -2.95 -20.06 10.81
C THR A 12 -4.25 -19.29 10.70
N VAL A 13 -4.67 -18.95 9.48
CA VAL A 13 -5.90 -18.18 9.24
C VAL A 13 -7.11 -19.08 9.38
N SER A 14 -8.12 -18.64 10.15
CA SER A 14 -9.37 -19.37 10.31
C SER A 14 -10.18 -19.41 9.02
N ALA A 15 -11.03 -20.43 8.88
CA ALA A 15 -11.96 -20.53 7.75
C ALA A 15 -12.93 -19.34 7.67
N GLU A 16 -13.29 -18.73 8.81
CA GLU A 16 -14.10 -17.52 8.85
C GLU A 16 -13.35 -16.32 8.26
N THR A 17 -12.10 -16.11 8.68
CA THR A 17 -11.26 -15.04 8.14
C THR A 17 -11.03 -15.23 6.65
N THR A 18 -10.78 -16.46 6.19
CA THR A 18 -10.63 -16.79 4.76
C THR A 18 -11.88 -16.40 3.97
N ARG A 19 -13.08 -16.75 4.49
CA ARG A 19 -14.34 -16.35 3.83
C ARG A 19 -14.54 -14.84 3.78
N ARG A 20 -14.20 -14.12 4.86
CA ARG A 20 -14.27 -12.65 4.89
C ARG A 20 -13.33 -12.03 3.86
N LEU A 21 -12.08 -12.50 3.79
CA LEU A 21 -11.11 -12.02 2.80
C LEU A 21 -11.57 -12.29 1.36
N ALA A 22 -12.13 -13.47 1.10
CA ALA A 22 -12.65 -13.85 -0.22
C ALA A 22 -13.87 -13.01 -0.65
N ALA A 23 -14.61 -12.46 0.30
CA ALA A 23 -15.78 -11.60 0.06
C ALA A 23 -15.42 -10.12 -0.13
N LEU A 24 -14.16 -9.72 0.05
CA LEU A 24 -13.75 -8.33 -0.16
C LEU A 24 -13.91 -7.94 -1.63
N PRO A 25 -14.45 -6.74 -1.91
CA PRO A 25 -14.59 -6.25 -3.27
C PRO A 25 -13.21 -5.98 -3.90
N PHE A 26 -13.13 -6.11 -5.22
CA PHE A 26 -11.90 -5.81 -5.98
C PHE A 26 -11.52 -4.32 -5.89
N SER A 27 -12.52 -3.46 -5.84
CA SER A 27 -12.36 -2.01 -5.71
C SER A 27 -13.47 -1.40 -4.88
N LEU A 28 -13.20 -0.24 -4.29
CA LEU A 28 -14.21 0.59 -3.64
C LEU A 28 -14.29 1.92 -4.38
N ASP A 29 -15.50 2.41 -4.58
CA ASP A 29 -15.80 3.66 -5.29
C ASP A 29 -16.63 4.57 -4.38
N PHE A 30 -16.03 5.65 -3.94
CA PHE A 30 -16.64 6.64 -3.07
C PHE A 30 -16.95 7.89 -3.88
N ARG A 31 -18.22 8.31 -3.84
CA ARG A 31 -18.70 9.56 -4.42
C ARG A 31 -19.21 10.46 -3.30
N PRO A 32 -18.97 11.76 -3.35
CA PRO A 32 -19.52 12.67 -2.36
C PRO A 32 -21.05 12.56 -2.30
N LEU A 33 -21.56 12.44 -1.07
CA LEU A 33 -23.00 12.50 -0.81
C LEU A 33 -23.38 13.97 -0.66
N GLY A 34 -24.08 14.53 -1.66
CA GLY A 34 -24.60 15.89 -1.54
C GLY A 34 -24.88 16.53 -2.90
N GLY A 35 -26.13 16.85 -3.15
CA GLY A 35 -26.68 17.22 -4.45
C GLY A 35 -26.32 18.59 -5.01
N HIS A 36 -25.36 19.35 -4.46
CA HIS A 36 -25.02 20.68 -4.96
C HIS A 36 -23.52 20.97 -5.13
N VAL A 37 -22.64 20.08 -4.68
CA VAL A 37 -21.19 20.24 -4.91
C VAL A 37 -20.59 18.89 -5.31
N ALA A 38 -20.10 18.84 -6.54
CA ALA A 38 -19.35 17.70 -7.05
C ALA A 38 -17.95 17.70 -6.42
N GLY A 39 -17.78 17.03 -5.28
CA GLY A 39 -16.47 16.77 -4.71
C GLY A 39 -15.71 15.69 -5.49
N PRO A 40 -14.39 15.52 -5.21
CA PRO A 40 -13.57 14.48 -5.83
C PRO A 40 -14.15 13.08 -5.61
N ARG A 41 -14.20 12.28 -6.66
CA ARG A 41 -14.46 10.84 -6.57
C ARG A 41 -13.20 10.15 -6.09
N LEU A 42 -13.33 9.18 -5.18
CA LEU A 42 -12.22 8.37 -4.69
C LEU A 42 -12.43 6.91 -5.06
N VAL A 43 -11.50 6.35 -5.82
CA VAL A 43 -11.44 4.91 -6.12
C VAL A 43 -10.29 4.27 -5.36
N LEU A 44 -10.56 3.16 -4.66
CA LEU A 44 -9.55 2.36 -3.98
C LEU A 44 -9.39 1.03 -4.69
N VAL A 45 -8.13 0.64 -4.95
CA VAL A 45 -7.75 -0.66 -5.50
C VAL A 45 -6.51 -1.19 -4.76
N HIS A 46 -6.18 -2.48 -4.89
CA HIS A 46 -4.94 -2.98 -4.30
C HIS A 46 -3.70 -2.66 -5.16
N GLY A 47 -3.71 -3.04 -6.42
CA GLY A 47 -2.65 -2.78 -7.40
C GLY A 47 -3.10 -1.80 -8.46
N THR A 48 -3.72 -2.30 -9.54
CA THR A 48 -4.35 -1.48 -10.58
C THR A 48 -5.83 -1.77 -10.69
N PRO A 49 -6.61 -0.94 -11.39
CA PRO A 49 -8.04 -1.21 -11.66
C PRO A 49 -8.32 -2.50 -12.43
N THR A 50 -7.30 -3.09 -13.04
CA THR A 50 -7.44 -4.31 -13.84
C THR A 50 -6.87 -5.55 -13.18
N LEU A 51 -5.78 -5.40 -12.39
CA LEU A 51 -5.05 -6.50 -11.77
C LEU A 51 -4.45 -6.11 -10.43
N ASN A 52 -4.67 -6.93 -9.40
CA ASN A 52 -4.12 -6.73 -8.05
C ASN A 52 -2.60 -6.95 -7.96
N THR A 53 -2.01 -7.64 -8.93
CA THR A 53 -0.60 -8.08 -8.92
C THR A 53 0.35 -7.14 -9.66
N VAL A 54 -0.15 -6.09 -10.27
CA VAL A 54 0.68 -5.13 -11.00
C VAL A 54 1.34 -4.15 -10.04
N TYR A 55 2.67 -4.06 -10.09
CA TYR A 55 3.44 -3.05 -9.37
C TYR A 55 3.29 -1.68 -10.04
N TRP A 56 2.48 -0.83 -9.42
CA TRP A 56 2.31 0.56 -9.85
C TRP A 56 3.29 1.44 -9.07
N THR A 57 4.47 1.60 -9.64
CA THR A 57 5.56 2.39 -9.09
C THR A 57 5.45 3.85 -9.52
N GLU A 58 6.12 4.75 -8.80
CA GLU A 58 6.08 6.21 -9.05
C GLU A 58 6.60 6.60 -10.43
N ASP A 59 7.55 5.83 -10.97
CA ASP A 59 8.21 6.04 -12.27
C ASP A 59 7.40 5.57 -13.48
N ARG A 60 6.19 5.01 -13.27
CA ARG A 60 5.30 4.68 -14.40
C ARG A 60 4.96 5.94 -15.19
N SER A 61 4.91 5.79 -16.53
CA SER A 61 4.61 6.91 -17.43
C SER A 61 3.24 7.55 -17.15
N ASP A 62 3.09 8.81 -17.51
CA ASP A 62 1.81 9.52 -17.44
C ASP A 62 0.73 8.82 -18.26
N ASP A 63 1.08 8.30 -19.44
CA ASP A 63 0.16 7.52 -20.27
C ASP A 63 -0.35 6.26 -19.56
N PHE A 64 0.50 5.57 -18.80
CA PHE A 64 0.07 4.43 -18.00
C PHE A 64 -0.94 4.87 -16.94
N CYS A 65 -0.64 5.95 -16.20
CA CYS A 65 -1.53 6.49 -15.17
C CYS A 65 -2.89 6.88 -15.76
N LEU A 66 -2.90 7.61 -16.87
CA LEU A 66 -4.13 8.06 -17.54
C LEU A 66 -4.96 6.88 -18.10
N ARG A 67 -4.31 5.85 -18.65
CA ARG A 67 -5.02 4.63 -19.07
C ARG A 67 -5.70 3.94 -17.89
N MET A 68 -5.01 3.83 -16.75
CA MET A 68 -5.60 3.21 -15.54
C MET A 68 -6.76 4.04 -14.98
N ALA A 69 -6.65 5.36 -15.00
CA ALA A 69 -7.74 6.27 -14.63
C ALA A 69 -8.94 6.11 -15.58
N GLY A 70 -8.69 5.98 -16.88
CA GLY A 70 -9.71 5.76 -17.90
C GLY A 70 -10.51 4.46 -17.71
N VAL A 71 -9.88 3.38 -17.23
CA VAL A 71 -10.57 2.12 -16.92
C VAL A 71 -11.72 2.30 -15.93
N VAL A 72 -11.55 3.18 -14.95
CA VAL A 72 -12.56 3.47 -13.92
C VAL A 72 -13.28 4.80 -14.14
N GLY A 73 -13.03 5.46 -15.28
CA GLY A 73 -13.71 6.70 -15.67
C GLY A 73 -13.45 7.88 -14.75
N LEU A 74 -12.21 8.04 -14.25
CA LEU A 74 -11.80 9.19 -13.45
C LEU A 74 -11.60 10.44 -14.33
N GLN A 75 -11.83 11.59 -13.75
CA GLN A 75 -11.69 12.91 -14.35
C GLN A 75 -10.76 13.80 -13.52
N ALA A 76 -10.39 14.94 -14.04
CA ALA A 76 -9.61 15.93 -13.30
C ALA A 76 -10.28 16.27 -11.96
N GLY A 77 -9.51 16.29 -10.89
CA GLY A 77 -9.95 16.44 -9.51
C GLY A 77 -10.20 15.13 -8.78
N ASP A 78 -10.38 14.00 -9.48
CA ASP A 78 -10.59 12.69 -8.85
C ASP A 78 -9.31 12.08 -8.28
N VAL A 79 -9.49 11.09 -7.41
CA VAL A 79 -8.40 10.39 -6.73
C VAL A 79 -8.50 8.89 -6.97
N ILE A 80 -7.39 8.26 -7.31
CA ILE A 80 -7.22 6.81 -7.19
C ILE A 80 -6.13 6.51 -6.16
N ALA A 81 -6.49 5.73 -5.13
CA ALA A 81 -5.54 5.30 -4.12
C ALA A 81 -5.34 3.78 -4.17
N PHE A 82 -4.10 3.35 -3.99
CA PHE A 82 -3.67 1.96 -4.13
C PHE A 82 -2.46 1.66 -3.25
N GLY A 83 -2.05 0.39 -3.19
CA GLY A 83 -0.94 -0.06 -2.37
C GLY A 83 0.04 -0.96 -3.14
N HIS A 84 0.14 -2.23 -2.73
CA HIS A 84 0.91 -3.31 -3.32
C HIS A 84 2.44 -3.14 -3.34
N THR A 85 2.96 -1.97 -3.74
CA THR A 85 4.41 -1.71 -3.78
C THR A 85 5.01 -1.50 -2.39
N HIS A 86 4.20 -1.13 -1.40
CA HIS A 86 4.58 -0.75 -0.04
C HIS A 86 5.47 0.50 0.05
N LYS A 87 5.49 1.31 -1.00
CA LYS A 87 6.21 2.59 -1.07
C LYS A 87 5.20 3.70 -1.31
N PRO A 88 4.99 4.63 -0.37
CA PRO A 88 4.04 5.71 -0.55
C PRO A 88 4.56 6.73 -1.54
N TRP A 89 3.67 7.23 -2.38
CA TRP A 89 3.93 8.34 -3.29
C TRP A 89 2.63 8.98 -3.75
N HIS A 90 2.72 10.23 -4.21
CA HIS A 90 1.61 10.98 -4.78
C HIS A 90 2.06 11.73 -6.01
N ARG A 91 1.32 11.60 -7.10
CA ARG A 91 1.50 12.36 -8.34
C ARG A 91 0.15 12.84 -8.86
N THR A 92 0.16 13.99 -9.51
CA THR A 92 -1.00 14.50 -10.26
C THR A 92 -0.68 14.46 -11.76
N VAL A 93 -1.50 13.77 -12.53
CA VAL A 93 -1.36 13.63 -13.99
C VAL A 93 -2.72 13.90 -14.62
N GLY A 94 -2.78 14.83 -15.57
CA GLY A 94 -4.04 15.24 -16.20
C GLY A 94 -5.08 15.75 -15.19
N GLY A 95 -4.63 16.32 -14.07
CA GLY A 95 -5.49 16.78 -12.98
C GLY A 95 -6.02 15.68 -12.09
N ILE A 96 -5.71 14.38 -12.33
CA ILE A 96 -6.12 13.24 -11.51
C ILE A 96 -5.01 12.94 -10.49
N HIS A 97 -5.40 12.65 -9.25
CA HIS A 97 -4.47 12.32 -8.17
C HIS A 97 -4.27 10.82 -8.06
N PHE A 98 -3.01 10.39 -8.18
CA PHE A 98 -2.56 9.01 -8.03
C PHE A 98 -1.82 8.88 -6.71
N VAL A 99 -2.33 8.06 -5.80
CA VAL A 99 -1.84 7.97 -4.42
C VAL A 99 -1.52 6.53 -4.06
N ASN A 100 -0.24 6.23 -3.87
CA ASN A 100 0.14 4.96 -3.24
C ASN A 100 0.17 5.15 -1.73
N THR A 101 -0.60 4.36 -1.00
CA THR A 101 -0.76 4.48 0.45
C THR A 101 0.39 3.88 1.25
N GLY A 102 1.35 3.24 0.59
CA GLY A 102 2.45 2.57 1.26
C GLY A 102 2.03 1.28 1.96
N SER A 103 2.45 1.11 3.20
CA SER A 103 2.14 -0.09 3.99
C SER A 103 2.11 0.21 5.48
N VAL A 104 1.10 -0.30 6.18
CA VAL A 104 1.04 -0.28 7.64
C VAL A 104 2.03 -1.28 8.24
N GLY A 105 2.03 -2.51 7.76
CA GLY A 105 2.75 -3.62 8.41
C GLY A 105 4.08 -4.00 7.76
N ARG A 106 4.37 -3.54 6.55
CA ARG A 106 5.61 -3.94 5.85
C ARG A 106 6.11 -2.86 4.89
N PRO A 107 6.52 -1.67 5.37
CA PRO A 107 7.10 -0.63 4.54
C PRO A 107 8.31 -1.13 3.74
N LYS A 108 8.55 -0.55 2.56
CA LYS A 108 9.68 -0.88 1.67
C LYS A 108 10.43 0.38 1.20
N ASP A 109 10.29 1.45 1.91
CA ASP A 109 10.88 2.76 1.60
C ASP A 109 12.01 3.16 2.56
N GLY A 110 12.36 2.23 3.48
CA GLY A 110 13.42 2.43 4.45
C GLY A 110 12.99 3.11 5.74
N ASP A 111 11.69 3.37 5.90
CA ASP A 111 11.10 3.84 7.14
C ASP A 111 10.34 2.67 7.80
N TRP A 112 10.77 2.23 8.99
CA TRP A 112 10.19 1.10 9.70
C TRP A 112 8.83 1.41 10.31
N ARG A 113 8.48 2.69 10.47
CA ARG A 113 7.22 3.10 11.08
C ARG A 113 6.03 2.70 10.21
N ALA A 114 4.94 2.35 10.85
CA ALA A 114 3.69 2.09 10.15
C ALA A 114 3.26 3.31 9.35
N GLY A 115 2.83 3.11 8.10
CA GLY A 115 2.43 4.20 7.22
C GLY A 115 0.98 4.11 6.79
N TYR A 116 0.28 5.24 6.80
CA TYR A 116 -1.02 5.39 6.16
C TYR A 116 -1.15 6.75 5.49
N VAL A 117 -2.13 6.91 4.63
CA VAL A 117 -2.42 8.18 3.97
C VAL A 117 -3.72 8.76 4.51
N ARG A 118 -3.68 10.05 4.84
CA ARG A 118 -4.85 10.86 5.11
C ARG A 118 -5.18 11.68 3.88
N LEU A 119 -6.41 11.55 3.38
CA LEU A 119 -6.93 12.33 2.27
C LEU A 119 -7.91 13.38 2.79
N GLY A 120 -7.65 14.65 2.48
CA GLY A 120 -8.59 15.74 2.61
C GLY A 120 -9.24 16.01 1.26
N LEU A 121 -10.53 15.72 1.13
CA LEU A 121 -11.28 15.92 -0.11
C LEU A 121 -12.25 17.10 0.09
N GLY A 122 -11.99 18.22 -0.56
CA GLY A 122 -12.81 19.41 -0.52
C GLY A 122 -13.27 19.86 -1.91
N GLU A 123 -14.00 20.96 -1.98
CA GLU A 123 -14.42 21.57 -3.25
C GLU A 123 -13.19 22.02 -4.06
N GLY A 124 -12.85 21.25 -5.10
CA GLY A 124 -11.73 21.56 -5.98
C GLY A 124 -10.34 21.38 -5.34
N THR A 125 -10.26 20.77 -4.14
CA THR A 125 -8.99 20.56 -3.45
C THR A 125 -8.82 19.10 -3.00
N VAL A 126 -7.62 18.57 -3.20
CA VAL A 126 -7.19 17.26 -2.70
C VAL A 126 -5.91 17.44 -1.90
N GLN A 127 -5.97 17.13 -0.61
CA GLN A 127 -4.80 17.10 0.26
C GLN A 127 -4.39 15.66 0.50
N VAL A 128 -3.09 15.38 0.42
CA VAL A 128 -2.53 14.03 0.59
C VAL A 128 -1.39 14.09 1.61
N ASP A 129 -1.63 13.53 2.78
CA ASP A 129 -0.64 13.47 3.86
C ASP A 129 -0.22 12.02 4.11
N VAL A 130 1.07 11.72 3.97
CA VAL A 130 1.63 10.44 4.40
C VAL A 130 1.96 10.55 5.89
N VAL A 131 1.26 9.78 6.69
CA VAL A 131 1.42 9.77 8.16
C VAL A 131 2.24 8.55 8.57
N ARG A 132 3.22 8.77 9.46
CA ARG A 132 4.04 7.70 10.04
C ARG A 132 3.76 7.56 11.53
N VAL A 133 3.55 6.34 11.96
CA VAL A 133 3.24 6.00 13.36
C VAL A 133 4.29 5.04 13.89
N GLU A 134 4.92 5.43 14.99
CA GLU A 134 5.83 4.55 15.71
C GLU A 134 5.05 3.45 16.43
N TYR A 135 5.63 2.26 16.48
CA TYR A 135 5.10 1.12 17.19
C TYR A 135 6.25 0.25 17.72
N ASP A 136 5.95 -0.70 18.56
CA ASP A 136 6.96 -1.64 19.07
C ASP A 136 7.39 -2.63 17.99
N VAL A 137 8.29 -2.16 17.12
CA VAL A 137 8.85 -2.97 16.04
C VAL A 137 9.69 -4.14 16.58
N ALA A 138 10.27 -4.00 17.78
CA ALA A 138 11.05 -5.06 18.39
C ALA A 138 10.14 -6.22 18.81
N ALA A 139 9.00 -5.94 19.42
CA ALA A 139 8.00 -6.95 19.74
C ALA A 139 7.44 -7.62 18.47
N ALA A 140 7.15 -6.84 17.42
CA ALA A 140 6.70 -7.38 16.13
C ALA A 140 7.74 -8.32 15.49
N ALA A 141 9.02 -7.92 15.49
CA ALA A 141 10.11 -8.75 14.98
C ALA A 141 10.29 -10.03 15.82
N ALA A 142 10.16 -9.93 17.15
CA ALA A 142 10.20 -11.09 18.04
C ALA A 142 9.04 -12.07 17.77
N ALA A 143 7.85 -11.55 17.50
CA ALA A 143 6.68 -12.38 17.13
C ALA A 143 6.91 -13.14 15.82
N VAL A 144 7.52 -12.49 14.82
CA VAL A 144 7.91 -13.16 13.54
C VAL A 144 8.85 -14.32 13.79
N ARG A 145 9.89 -14.14 14.65
CA ARG A 145 10.82 -15.19 15.05
C ARG A 145 10.12 -16.32 15.81
N GLY A 146 9.29 -15.94 16.78
CA GLY A 146 8.51 -16.90 17.59
C GLY A 146 7.54 -17.73 16.76
N ALA A 147 7.09 -17.23 15.62
CA ALA A 147 6.27 -17.98 14.66
C ALA A 147 7.07 -18.94 13.76
N GLY A 148 8.41 -19.04 13.92
CA GLY A 148 9.28 -19.88 13.11
C GLY A 148 9.45 -19.39 11.67
N LEU A 149 9.19 -18.11 11.42
CA LEU A 149 9.43 -17.48 10.13
C LEU A 149 10.91 -17.06 10.00
N PRO A 150 11.44 -16.95 8.76
CA PRO A 150 12.83 -16.56 8.52
C PRO A 150 13.21 -15.23 9.18
N GLU A 151 14.46 -15.16 9.68
CA GLU A 151 15.03 -13.94 10.30
C GLU A 151 14.93 -12.72 9.38
N ASP A 152 15.12 -12.90 8.07
CA ASP A 152 14.99 -11.84 7.08
C ASP A 152 13.63 -11.11 7.15
N PHE A 153 12.57 -11.78 7.59
CA PHE A 153 11.25 -11.13 7.74
C PHE A 153 11.22 -10.22 8.97
N ALA A 154 11.86 -10.61 10.05
CA ALA A 154 11.97 -9.79 11.25
C ALA A 154 12.88 -8.57 11.00
N GLU A 155 14.01 -8.77 10.34
CA GLU A 155 14.93 -7.68 9.98
C GLU A 155 14.29 -6.71 8.98
N PHE A 156 13.50 -7.23 8.04
CA PHE A 156 12.75 -6.40 7.10
C PHE A 156 11.82 -5.39 7.80
N LEU A 157 11.18 -5.79 8.89
CA LEU A 157 10.35 -4.86 9.69
C LEU A 157 11.21 -3.76 10.31
N ARG A 158 12.34 -4.09 10.89
CA ARG A 158 13.23 -3.17 11.59
C ARG A 158 13.88 -2.14 10.67
N THR A 159 14.11 -2.51 9.41
CA THR A 159 14.82 -1.67 8.43
C THR A 159 13.90 -0.93 7.46
N GLY A 160 12.58 -1.19 7.53
CA GLY A 160 11.64 -0.69 6.53
C GLY A 160 11.96 -1.20 5.13
N GLY A 161 12.47 -2.44 5.05
CA GLY A 161 12.80 -3.11 3.80
C GLY A 161 14.13 -2.69 3.16
N ARG A 162 15.00 -1.99 3.87
CA ARG A 162 16.40 -1.81 3.43
C ARG A 162 17.14 -3.13 3.65
N ALA A 163 17.99 -3.50 2.69
CA ALA A 163 18.96 -4.57 2.94
C ALA A 163 19.89 -4.15 4.07
N ALA A 164 20.17 -5.08 5.01
CA ALA A 164 21.24 -4.84 5.97
C ALA A 164 22.53 -4.53 5.20
N PRO A 165 23.35 -3.57 5.64
CA PRO A 165 24.66 -3.38 5.06
C PRO A 165 25.40 -4.72 5.14
N ALA A 166 26.02 -5.12 4.03
CA ALA A 166 26.88 -6.30 4.04
C ALA A 166 27.89 -6.12 5.19
N THR A 167 27.81 -6.98 6.20
CA THR A 167 28.88 -7.03 7.21
C THR A 167 30.12 -7.49 6.46
N ASP A 168 31.08 -6.61 6.32
CA ASP A 168 32.41 -6.99 5.83
C ASP A 168 32.86 -8.17 6.66
N ALA A 169 32.99 -9.32 6.02
CA ALA A 169 33.61 -10.49 6.65
C ALA A 169 35.04 -10.07 7.02
N PRO A 170 35.50 -10.35 8.25
CA PRO A 170 36.86 -10.04 8.60
C PRO A 170 37.77 -10.78 7.62
N THR A 171 38.56 -10.05 6.86
CA THR A 171 39.66 -10.60 6.05
C THR A 171 40.60 -11.28 6.99
N ALA A 172 40.67 -12.61 6.88
CA ALA A 172 41.63 -13.46 7.58
C ALA A 172 43.04 -13.29 7.00
#